data_d89001316369185751dbe2753bf2e90e
#
_entry.id   d89001316369185751dbe2753bf2e90e
#
_cell.length_a   1.000
_cell.length_b   1.000
_cell.length_c   1.000
_cell.angle_alpha   90.00
_cell.angle_beta   90.00
_cell.angle_gamma   90.00
#
_symmetry.space_group_name_H-M   'P 1'
#
loop_
_entity.id
_entity.type
_entity.pdbx_description
1 polymer ?
#
loop_
_entity_poly.entity_id
_entity_poly.type
_entity_poly.pdbx_seq_one_letter_code
_entity_poly.pdbx_strand_id
1 'polypeptide(L)'
;MDTVHSAVGSSKTLLTFFFTREKLFLAFLMNRNTEGSVRLVLDRLEKRFGTFDFLTLFEYILTDRGAEFGDPDSLETGVTGIQRTNIYYCDPMRSGQKGGIEQAHTMLRMILPKRTTFEFLTQWDVNLITSHINSTPRESLNGRTPYDVALEAFGEDVLKAFQLRRIDPDKVILTPKLIRYNPVSYTHLTLPT
;
A
#
# COMPACT_ATOMS: atom_id res chain seq x y z
N MET A 1 4.29 3.74 -7.47
CA MET A 1 2.98 4.04 -6.85
C MET A 1 1.87 3.68 -7.82
N ASP A 2 0.75 3.20 -7.33
CA ASP A 2 -0.39 2.77 -8.15
C ASP A 2 -1.66 2.71 -7.29
N THR A 3 -2.86 2.58 -7.91
CA THR A 3 -4.11 2.42 -7.18
C THR A 3 -4.77 1.07 -7.47
N VAL A 4 -5.43 0.51 -6.44
CA VAL A 4 -6.20 -0.72 -6.57
C VAL A 4 -7.65 -0.45 -6.24
N HIS A 5 -8.51 -0.62 -7.26
CA HIS A 5 -9.93 -0.36 -7.14
C HIS A 5 -10.68 -1.49 -6.44
N SER A 6 -11.70 -1.09 -5.70
CA SER A 6 -12.72 -1.91 -5.05
C SER A 6 -13.75 -2.44 -6.07
N ALA A 7 -14.80 -3.08 -5.57
CA ALA A 7 -15.97 -3.46 -6.36
C ALA A 7 -16.67 -2.23 -6.97
N VAL A 8 -17.40 -2.44 -8.04
CA VAL A 8 -18.28 -1.42 -8.62
C VAL A 8 -19.29 -0.96 -7.58
N GLY A 9 -19.46 0.36 -7.44
CA GLY A 9 -20.34 0.97 -6.44
C GLY A 9 -19.68 1.26 -5.09
N SER A 10 -18.43 0.82 -4.87
CA SER A 10 -17.63 1.20 -3.71
C SER A 10 -16.79 2.44 -4.02
N SER A 11 -16.68 3.35 -3.08
CA SER A 11 -15.85 4.57 -3.23
C SER A 11 -14.41 4.36 -2.78
N LYS A 12 -14.18 3.42 -1.85
CA LYS A 12 -12.85 3.18 -1.29
C LYS A 12 -11.89 2.51 -2.28
N THR A 13 -10.65 2.95 -2.25
CA THR A 13 -9.53 2.42 -3.05
C THR A 13 -8.30 2.24 -2.18
N LEU A 14 -7.31 1.50 -2.66
CA LEU A 14 -6.00 1.40 -2.02
C LEU A 14 -4.98 2.16 -2.86
N LEU A 15 -4.27 3.10 -2.23
CA LEU A 15 -3.02 3.62 -2.76
C LEU A 15 -1.91 2.66 -2.38
N THR A 16 -1.10 2.25 -3.35
CA THR A 16 -0.05 1.25 -3.15
C THR A 16 1.31 1.78 -3.53
N PHE A 17 2.33 1.39 -2.77
CA PHE A 17 3.74 1.66 -3.05
C PHE A 17 4.51 0.34 -3.10
N PHE A 18 5.55 0.33 -3.90
CA PHE A 18 6.45 -0.80 -4.01
C PHE A 18 7.90 -0.33 -4.06
N PHE A 19 8.67 -0.68 -3.04
CA PHE A 19 10.11 -0.44 -3.00
C PHE A 19 10.80 -1.52 -3.82
N THR A 20 11.40 -1.13 -4.93
CA THR A 20 11.87 -2.07 -5.94
C THR A 20 13.07 -2.92 -5.51
N ARG A 21 13.91 -2.41 -4.62
CA ARG A 21 15.09 -3.11 -4.08
C ARG A 21 14.68 -4.14 -3.04
N GLU A 22 13.95 -3.70 -2.02
CA GLU A 22 13.51 -4.49 -0.87
C GLU A 22 12.30 -5.37 -1.20
N LYS A 23 11.67 -5.15 -2.37
CA LYS A 23 10.39 -5.77 -2.77
C LYS A 23 9.28 -5.51 -1.75
N LEU A 24 9.42 -4.45 -0.95
CA LEU A 24 8.48 -4.09 0.09
C LEU A 24 7.23 -3.48 -0.52
N PHE A 25 6.08 -4.01 -0.16
CA PHE A 25 4.76 -3.56 -0.59
C PHE A 25 4.04 -2.85 0.53
N LEU A 26 3.58 -1.63 0.28
CA LEU A 26 2.74 -0.86 1.19
C LEU A 26 1.39 -0.57 0.54
N ALA A 27 0.35 -0.50 1.35
CA ALA A 27 -0.98 -0.08 0.90
C ALA A 27 -1.65 0.82 1.94
N PHE A 28 -2.36 1.82 1.44
CA PHE A 28 -3.09 2.80 2.26
C PHE A 28 -4.52 2.93 1.77
N LEU A 29 -5.46 2.85 2.71
CA LEU A 29 -6.87 2.96 2.40
C LEU A 29 -7.26 4.43 2.16
N MET A 30 -7.85 4.69 1.00
CA MET A 30 -8.43 5.97 0.64
C MET A 30 -9.95 5.86 0.56
N ASN A 31 -10.66 6.90 0.98
CA ASN A 31 -12.12 6.95 0.89
C ASN A 31 -12.61 7.16 -0.56
N ARG A 32 -11.80 7.79 -1.39
CA ARG A 32 -12.08 8.04 -2.82
C ARG A 32 -10.79 8.00 -3.62
N ASN A 33 -10.88 7.63 -4.89
CA ASN A 33 -9.76 7.70 -5.82
C ASN A 33 -9.65 9.11 -6.40
N THR A 34 -9.04 10.02 -5.64
CA THR A 34 -8.84 11.41 -6.03
C THR A 34 -7.43 11.86 -5.67
N GLU A 35 -6.94 12.86 -6.37
CA GLU A 35 -5.66 13.52 -6.11
C GLU A 35 -5.56 14.00 -4.67
N GLY A 36 -6.59 14.67 -4.14
CA GLY A 36 -6.63 15.08 -2.74
C GLY A 36 -6.49 13.93 -1.75
N SER A 37 -7.04 12.73 -2.08
CA SER A 37 -6.87 11.54 -1.24
C SER A 37 -5.44 11.00 -1.29
N VAL A 38 -4.80 11.01 -2.45
CA VAL A 38 -3.39 10.64 -2.61
C VAL A 38 -2.51 11.59 -1.81
N ARG A 39 -2.71 12.91 -1.98
CA ARG A 39 -1.99 13.93 -1.23
C ARG A 39 -2.13 13.74 0.28
N LEU A 40 -3.33 13.47 0.78
CA LEU A 40 -3.56 13.22 2.21
C LEU A 40 -2.78 12.01 2.73
N VAL A 41 -2.60 10.96 1.94
CA VAL A 41 -1.76 9.80 2.33
C VAL A 41 -0.30 10.23 2.43
N LEU A 42 0.23 10.94 1.41
CA LEU A 42 1.59 11.46 1.42
C LEU A 42 1.83 12.41 2.61
N ASP A 43 0.90 13.34 2.87
CA ASP A 43 0.97 14.28 3.99
C ASP A 43 1.01 13.56 5.36
N ARG A 44 0.25 12.47 5.51
CA ARG A 44 0.27 11.65 6.74
C ARG A 44 1.60 10.93 6.91
N LEU A 45 2.15 10.41 5.84
CA LEU A 45 3.46 9.75 5.87
C LEU A 45 4.56 10.77 6.17
N GLU A 46 4.57 11.93 5.50
CA GLU A 46 5.52 13.00 5.78
C GLU A 46 5.44 13.48 7.23
N LYS A 47 4.25 13.69 7.77
CA LYS A 47 4.07 14.05 9.20
C LYS A 47 4.60 12.99 10.15
N ARG A 48 4.55 11.71 9.76
CA ARG A 48 5.01 10.59 10.59
C ARG A 48 6.52 10.46 10.60
N PHE A 49 7.17 10.67 9.46
CA PHE A 49 8.61 10.53 9.30
C PHE A 49 9.37 11.85 9.47
N GLY A 50 8.72 12.99 9.23
CA GLY A 50 9.37 14.26 8.96
C GLY A 50 9.77 14.39 7.49
N THR A 51 9.89 15.62 7.00
CA THR A 51 10.15 15.90 5.57
C THR A 51 11.44 15.27 5.08
N PHE A 52 12.51 15.31 5.89
CA PHE A 52 13.82 14.80 5.50
C PHE A 52 13.85 13.27 5.36
N ASP A 53 13.33 12.56 6.36
CA ASP A 53 13.27 11.09 6.32
C ASP A 53 12.27 10.62 5.25
N PHE A 54 11.17 11.35 5.06
CA PHE A 54 10.24 11.07 3.96
C PHE A 54 10.94 11.21 2.60
N LEU A 55 11.69 12.29 2.37
CA LEU A 55 12.44 12.49 1.13
C LEU A 55 13.48 11.36 0.91
N THR A 56 14.13 10.91 1.98
CA THR A 56 15.09 9.79 1.90
C THR A 56 14.41 8.48 1.50
N LEU A 57 13.22 8.21 2.03
CA LEU A 57 12.47 6.97 1.75
C LEU A 57 11.76 7.00 0.39
N PHE A 58 11.26 8.17 -0.02
CA PHE A 58 10.42 8.36 -1.20
C PHE A 58 11.02 9.39 -2.18
N GLU A 59 12.35 9.40 -2.34
CA GLU A 59 13.06 10.36 -3.20
C GLU A 59 12.46 10.42 -4.61
N TYR A 60 12.15 9.26 -5.17
CA TYR A 60 11.57 9.11 -6.51
C TYR A 60 10.35 8.20 -6.46
N ILE A 61 9.23 8.72 -6.93
CA ILE A 61 7.99 7.96 -7.05
C ILE A 61 7.61 7.85 -8.54
N LEU A 62 7.62 6.62 -9.05
CA LEU A 62 7.14 6.32 -10.40
C LEU A 62 5.65 5.94 -10.34
N THR A 63 4.82 6.56 -11.19
CA THR A 63 3.39 6.28 -11.30
C THR A 63 2.93 6.31 -12.76
N ASP A 64 1.68 5.95 -13.04
CA ASP A 64 1.06 6.21 -14.33
C ASP A 64 0.42 7.61 -14.38
N ARG A 65 -0.26 7.89 -15.48
CA ARG A 65 -0.97 9.16 -15.69
C ARG A 65 -2.43 9.08 -15.28
N GLY A 66 -2.75 8.34 -14.21
CA GLY A 66 -4.09 8.34 -13.64
C GLY A 66 -4.52 9.74 -13.20
N ALA A 67 -5.81 10.04 -13.26
CA ALA A 67 -6.34 11.36 -12.86
C ALA A 67 -6.01 11.70 -11.40
N GLU A 68 -5.87 10.69 -10.54
CA GLU A 68 -5.47 10.83 -9.13
C GLU A 68 -4.00 11.26 -8.95
N PHE A 69 -3.20 11.22 -10.02
CA PHE A 69 -1.79 11.65 -10.04
C PHE A 69 -1.57 12.83 -10.99
N GLY A 70 -2.65 13.53 -11.37
CA GLY A 70 -2.65 14.55 -12.43
C GLY A 70 -1.93 15.86 -12.07
N ASP A 71 -1.77 16.16 -10.79
CA ASP A 71 -1.06 17.35 -10.30
C ASP A 71 0.22 16.95 -9.54
N PRO A 72 1.36 16.79 -10.27
CA PRO A 72 2.62 16.45 -9.63
C PRO A 72 3.09 17.50 -8.64
N ASP A 73 2.86 18.78 -8.88
CA ASP A 73 3.32 19.87 -8.02
C ASP A 73 2.70 19.74 -6.61
N SER A 74 1.41 19.39 -6.53
CA SER A 74 0.73 19.18 -5.24
C SER A 74 1.21 17.92 -4.52
N LEU A 75 1.64 16.90 -5.26
CA LEU A 75 2.16 15.65 -4.71
C LEU A 75 3.61 15.79 -4.25
N GLU A 76 4.42 16.57 -4.98
CA GLU A 76 5.83 16.83 -4.69
C GLU A 76 6.03 17.83 -3.55
N THR A 77 5.07 18.75 -3.36
CA THR A 77 5.15 19.76 -2.30
C THR A 77 4.62 19.22 -0.98
N GLY A 78 5.46 19.24 0.04
CA GLY A 78 5.13 18.76 1.38
C GLY A 78 4.26 19.73 2.19
N VAL A 79 3.89 19.31 3.39
CA VAL A 79 3.05 20.09 4.32
C VAL A 79 3.74 21.39 4.79
N THR A 80 5.05 21.45 4.72
CA THR A 80 5.88 22.63 5.05
C THR A 80 6.12 23.56 3.86
N GLY A 81 5.60 23.22 2.67
CA GLY A 81 5.89 23.95 1.43
C GLY A 81 7.25 23.60 0.81
N ILE A 82 8.00 22.65 1.39
CA ILE A 82 9.27 22.15 0.87
C ILE A 82 9.01 20.92 0.00
N GLN A 83 9.82 20.72 -1.03
CA GLN A 83 9.77 19.53 -1.87
C GLN A 83 10.05 18.27 -1.04
N ARG A 84 9.13 17.30 -1.07
CA ARG A 84 9.21 16.05 -0.32
C ARG A 84 9.56 14.82 -1.17
N THR A 85 9.35 14.88 -2.48
CA THR A 85 9.58 13.77 -3.42
C THR A 85 9.69 14.30 -4.84
N ASN A 86 10.06 13.42 -5.78
CA ASN A 86 10.00 13.70 -7.23
C ASN A 86 9.05 12.68 -7.88
N ILE A 87 8.05 13.14 -8.61
CA ILE A 87 7.07 12.30 -9.30
C ILE A 87 7.51 12.09 -10.75
N TYR A 88 7.62 10.83 -11.14
CA TYR A 88 7.90 10.43 -12.52
C TYR A 88 6.74 9.61 -13.07
N TYR A 89 6.45 9.80 -14.34
CA TYR A 89 5.41 9.05 -15.02
C TYR A 89 6.01 7.95 -15.90
N CYS A 90 5.41 6.76 -15.84
CA CYS A 90 5.75 5.68 -16.76
C CYS A 90 5.59 6.11 -18.22
N ASP A 91 6.47 5.60 -19.07
CA ASP A 91 6.30 5.75 -20.53
C ASP A 91 5.01 5.02 -20.96
N PRO A 92 4.26 5.59 -21.90
CA PRO A 92 3.12 4.91 -22.45
C PRO A 92 3.51 3.52 -22.99
N MET A 93 2.69 2.51 -22.73
CA MET A 93 2.85 1.13 -23.19
C MET A 93 4.10 0.37 -22.68
N ARG A 94 4.79 0.86 -21.65
CA ARG A 94 5.90 0.14 -20.98
C ARG A 94 5.46 -0.44 -19.63
N SER A 95 4.57 -1.44 -19.67
CA SER A 95 4.08 -2.14 -18.47
C SER A 95 5.21 -2.75 -17.61
N GLY A 96 6.32 -3.14 -18.23
CA GLY A 96 7.49 -3.70 -17.53
C GLY A 96 8.11 -2.76 -16.48
N GLN A 97 7.92 -1.44 -16.57
CA GLN A 97 8.40 -0.49 -15.57
C GLN A 97 7.70 -0.66 -14.20
N LYS A 98 6.50 -1.24 -14.18
CA LYS A 98 5.69 -1.49 -12.96
C LYS A 98 5.62 -2.98 -12.57
N GLY A 99 6.36 -3.87 -13.19
CA GLY A 99 6.24 -5.32 -13.00
C GLY A 99 6.30 -5.79 -11.54
N GLY A 100 7.08 -5.13 -10.68
CA GLY A 100 7.17 -5.47 -9.27
C GLY A 100 5.88 -5.19 -8.50
N ILE A 101 5.25 -4.03 -8.72
CA ILE A 101 3.99 -3.68 -8.06
C ILE A 101 2.83 -4.54 -8.59
N GLU A 102 2.84 -4.93 -9.88
CA GLU A 102 1.85 -5.82 -10.45
C GLU A 102 1.88 -7.21 -9.80
N GLN A 103 3.10 -7.74 -9.54
CA GLN A 103 3.27 -9.00 -8.80
C GLN A 103 2.73 -8.89 -7.37
N ALA A 104 2.98 -7.77 -6.69
CA ALA A 104 2.43 -7.52 -5.35
C ALA A 104 0.89 -7.39 -5.39
N HIS A 105 0.33 -6.76 -6.41
CA HIS A 105 -1.12 -6.71 -6.63
C HIS A 105 -1.72 -8.10 -6.87
N THR A 106 -1.01 -8.99 -7.53
CA THR A 106 -1.45 -10.38 -7.69
C THR A 106 -1.62 -11.06 -6.35
N MET A 107 -0.66 -10.88 -5.42
CA MET A 107 -0.77 -11.43 -4.06
C MET A 107 -1.88 -10.74 -3.25
N LEU A 108 -2.01 -9.43 -3.38
CA LEU A 108 -3.12 -8.69 -2.78
C LEU A 108 -4.47 -9.26 -3.24
N ARG A 109 -4.60 -9.61 -4.53
CA ARG A 109 -5.82 -10.18 -5.11
C ARG A 109 -6.09 -11.62 -4.68
N MET A 110 -5.13 -12.35 -4.15
CA MET A 110 -5.37 -13.64 -3.47
C MET A 110 -6.14 -13.44 -2.16
N ILE A 111 -5.90 -12.32 -1.46
CA ILE A 111 -6.58 -11.97 -0.19
C ILE A 111 -7.86 -11.17 -0.45
N LEU A 112 -7.80 -10.20 -1.36
CA LEU A 112 -8.91 -9.34 -1.78
C LEU A 112 -9.22 -9.58 -3.26
N PRO A 113 -9.99 -10.62 -3.63
CA PRO A 113 -10.34 -10.94 -5.01
C PRO A 113 -10.96 -9.75 -5.75
N LYS A 114 -10.88 -9.75 -7.08
CA LYS A 114 -11.59 -8.75 -7.90
C LYS A 114 -13.08 -8.76 -7.51
N ARG A 115 -13.70 -7.57 -7.51
CA ARG A 115 -15.09 -7.34 -7.10
C ARG A 115 -15.34 -7.43 -5.58
N THR A 116 -14.31 -7.60 -4.74
CA THR A 116 -14.47 -7.44 -3.28
C THR A 116 -14.65 -5.96 -2.96
N THR A 117 -15.66 -5.64 -2.14
CA THR A 117 -15.85 -4.27 -1.65
C THR A 117 -14.83 -3.93 -0.56
N PHE A 118 -14.30 -2.70 -0.58
CA PHE A 118 -13.38 -2.20 0.44
C PHE A 118 -14.08 -1.34 1.51
N GLU A 119 -15.41 -1.17 1.42
CA GLU A 119 -16.17 -0.28 2.33
C GLU A 119 -15.97 -0.65 3.81
N PHE A 120 -15.79 -1.93 4.09
CA PHE A 120 -15.63 -2.43 5.45
C PHE A 120 -14.18 -2.55 5.91
N LEU A 121 -13.22 -2.34 5.01
CA LEU A 121 -11.81 -2.35 5.39
C LEU A 121 -11.47 -1.13 6.22
N THR A 122 -10.63 -1.36 7.22
CA THR A 122 -9.90 -0.34 7.97
C THR A 122 -8.44 -0.31 7.53
N GLN A 123 -7.71 0.74 7.89
CA GLN A 123 -6.26 0.77 7.64
C GLN A 123 -5.54 -0.36 8.40
N TRP A 124 -6.06 -0.78 9.55
CA TRP A 124 -5.50 -1.91 10.30
C TRP A 124 -5.58 -3.24 9.50
N ASP A 125 -6.72 -3.49 8.82
CA ASP A 125 -6.88 -4.66 7.96
C ASP A 125 -5.89 -4.62 6.79
N VAL A 126 -5.71 -3.43 6.20
CA VAL A 126 -4.75 -3.24 5.10
C VAL A 126 -3.31 -3.46 5.57
N ASN A 127 -2.95 -2.99 6.77
CA ASN A 127 -1.62 -3.22 7.37
C ASN A 127 -1.39 -4.71 7.70
N LEU A 128 -2.43 -5.43 8.11
CA LEU A 128 -2.37 -6.87 8.31
C LEU A 128 -2.10 -7.59 6.97
N ILE A 129 -2.84 -7.24 5.92
CA ILE A 129 -2.65 -7.78 4.57
C ILE A 129 -1.21 -7.55 4.09
N THR A 130 -0.73 -6.31 4.17
CA THR A 130 0.63 -5.98 3.72
C THR A 130 1.70 -6.68 4.56
N SER A 131 1.47 -6.89 5.86
CA SER A 131 2.36 -7.66 6.73
C SER A 131 2.49 -9.12 6.26
N HIS A 132 1.39 -9.78 5.92
CA HIS A 132 1.42 -11.14 5.37
C HIS A 132 2.11 -11.21 4.00
N ILE A 133 1.81 -10.27 3.09
CA ILE A 133 2.46 -10.19 1.77
C ILE A 133 3.98 -9.99 1.92
N ASN A 134 4.41 -9.09 2.81
CA ASN A 134 5.83 -8.79 3.02
C ASN A 134 6.57 -9.87 3.83
N SER A 135 5.87 -10.74 4.53
CA SER A 135 6.45 -11.89 5.22
C SER A 135 6.48 -13.17 4.35
N THR A 136 6.11 -13.07 3.07
CA THR A 136 6.20 -14.17 2.13
C THR A 136 7.58 -14.17 1.46
N PRO A 137 8.37 -15.27 1.53
CA PRO A 137 9.67 -15.36 0.88
C PRO A 137 9.61 -15.10 -0.62
N ARG A 138 10.65 -14.48 -1.18
CA ARG A 138 10.77 -14.19 -2.60
C ARG A 138 12.00 -14.86 -3.18
N GLU A 139 11.85 -15.52 -4.32
CA GLU A 139 12.96 -16.08 -5.07
C GLU A 139 13.97 -14.98 -5.47
N SER A 140 13.46 -13.82 -5.92
CA SER A 140 14.28 -12.65 -6.27
C SER A 140 15.05 -12.03 -5.10
N LEU A 141 14.79 -12.45 -3.87
CA LEU A 141 15.52 -12.09 -2.64
C LEU A 141 16.28 -13.30 -2.05
N ASN A 142 16.58 -14.31 -2.86
CA ASN A 142 17.25 -15.55 -2.44
C ASN A 142 16.50 -16.26 -1.28
N GLY A 143 15.17 -16.29 -1.35
CA GLY A 143 14.32 -16.92 -0.34
C GLY A 143 14.07 -16.07 0.91
N ARG A 144 14.61 -14.84 0.99
CA ARG A 144 14.33 -13.91 2.08
C ARG A 144 12.96 -13.24 1.90
N THR A 145 12.42 -12.73 2.99
CA THR A 145 11.18 -11.97 2.93
C THR A 145 11.44 -10.49 2.65
N PRO A 146 10.52 -9.78 1.97
CA PRO A 146 10.59 -8.32 1.84
C PRO A 146 10.71 -7.61 3.19
N TYR A 147 10.03 -8.14 4.22
CA TYR A 147 10.12 -7.58 5.58
C TYR A 147 11.55 -7.63 6.11
N ASP A 148 12.23 -8.79 6.02
CA ASP A 148 13.59 -8.96 6.56
C ASP A 148 14.60 -8.07 5.82
N VAL A 149 14.47 -7.95 4.49
CA VAL A 149 15.34 -7.08 3.67
C VAL A 149 15.09 -5.60 4.00
N ALA A 150 13.83 -5.20 4.14
CA ALA A 150 13.48 -3.82 4.51
C ALA A 150 13.91 -3.48 5.95
N LEU A 151 13.87 -4.45 6.88
CA LEU A 151 14.36 -4.27 8.24
C LEU A 151 15.86 -3.93 8.25
N GLU A 152 16.65 -4.61 7.43
CA GLU A 152 18.08 -4.31 7.29
C GLU A 152 18.35 -2.96 6.62
N ALA A 153 17.53 -2.60 5.61
CA ALA A 153 17.72 -1.38 4.83
C ALA A 153 17.26 -0.12 5.57
N PHE A 154 16.13 -0.19 6.27
CA PHE A 154 15.45 0.99 6.83
C PHE A 154 15.43 1.01 8.36
N GLY A 155 15.65 -0.13 9.02
CA GLY A 155 15.53 -0.25 10.46
C GLY A 155 14.11 -0.54 10.95
N GLU A 156 14.04 -0.94 12.22
CA GLU A 156 12.78 -1.36 12.86
C GLU A 156 11.79 -0.21 13.02
N ASP A 157 12.27 0.99 13.32
CA ASP A 157 11.42 2.16 13.58
C ASP A 157 10.64 2.58 12.32
N VAL A 158 11.27 2.48 11.13
CA VAL A 158 10.60 2.75 9.86
C VAL A 158 9.50 1.71 9.60
N LEU A 159 9.77 0.42 9.83
CA LEU A 159 8.76 -0.62 9.65
C LEU A 159 7.61 -0.50 10.64
N LYS A 160 7.88 -0.14 11.89
CA LYS A 160 6.86 0.21 12.89
C LYS A 160 6.05 1.43 12.47
N ALA A 161 6.71 2.45 11.92
CA ALA A 161 6.03 3.64 11.40
C ALA A 161 5.10 3.30 10.21
N PHE A 162 5.43 2.33 9.37
CA PHE A 162 4.53 1.77 8.36
C PHE A 162 3.48 0.81 8.96
N GLN A 163 3.55 0.53 10.26
CA GLN A 163 2.68 -0.42 10.97
C GLN A 163 2.77 -1.85 10.41
N LEU A 164 3.91 -2.20 9.86
CA LEU A 164 4.21 -3.56 9.41
C LEU A 164 4.65 -4.43 10.58
N ARG A 165 4.28 -5.72 10.50
CA ARG A 165 4.66 -6.74 11.46
C ARG A 165 5.28 -7.93 10.73
N ARG A 166 6.28 -8.54 11.34
CA ARG A 166 6.80 -9.82 10.87
C ARG A 166 5.81 -10.93 11.20
N ILE A 167 5.41 -11.69 10.20
CA ILE A 167 4.56 -12.87 10.37
C ILE A 167 5.45 -14.12 10.23
N ASP A 168 5.31 -15.05 11.16
CA ASP A 168 6.03 -16.33 11.07
C ASP A 168 5.64 -17.06 9.76
N PRO A 169 6.58 -17.73 9.08
CA PRO A 169 6.33 -18.34 7.77
C PRO A 169 5.17 -19.33 7.75
N ASP A 170 4.99 -20.11 8.81
CA ASP A 170 3.91 -21.08 8.99
C ASP A 170 2.54 -20.44 9.28
N LYS A 171 2.52 -19.15 9.63
CA LYS A 171 1.31 -18.37 9.91
C LYS A 171 0.91 -17.44 8.77
N VAL A 172 1.69 -17.40 7.69
CA VAL A 172 1.37 -16.55 6.53
C VAL A 172 0.09 -17.07 5.86
N ILE A 173 -0.89 -16.17 5.69
CA ILE A 173 -2.17 -16.45 5.05
C ILE A 173 -2.35 -15.51 3.87
N LEU A 174 -2.44 -16.06 2.66
CA LEU A 174 -2.70 -15.32 1.43
C LEU A 174 -4.06 -15.73 0.82
N THR A 175 -5.09 -15.75 1.66
CA THR A 175 -6.46 -16.08 1.23
C THR A 175 -7.46 -15.11 1.86
N PRO A 176 -8.70 -15.02 1.36
CA PRO A 176 -9.74 -14.16 1.94
C PRO A 176 -10.06 -14.43 3.41
N LYS A 177 -9.68 -15.60 3.92
CA LYS A 177 -9.85 -15.94 5.35
C LYS A 177 -9.04 -15.04 6.29
N LEU A 178 -7.99 -14.39 5.79
CA LEU A 178 -7.17 -13.48 6.58
C LEU A 178 -8.00 -12.32 7.14
N ILE A 179 -8.84 -11.74 6.30
CA ILE A 179 -9.76 -10.69 6.70
C ILE A 179 -11.08 -11.39 7.05
N ARG A 180 -11.38 -11.47 8.32
CA ARG A 180 -12.62 -12.10 8.83
C ARG A 180 -13.89 -11.34 8.43
N TYR A 181 -13.86 -10.75 7.26
CA TYR A 181 -14.97 -10.05 6.69
C TYR A 181 -15.86 -11.06 5.94
N ASN A 182 -16.90 -11.54 6.66
CA ASN A 182 -18.01 -12.19 6.01
C ASN A 182 -19.21 -11.23 6.05
N PRO A 183 -19.68 -10.69 4.90
CA PRO A 183 -20.85 -9.82 4.88
C PRO A 183 -22.10 -10.44 5.52
N VAL A 184 -22.13 -11.78 5.66
CA VAL A 184 -23.20 -12.52 6.33
C VAL A 184 -23.12 -12.44 7.86
N SER A 185 -21.93 -12.15 8.44
CA SER A 185 -21.77 -12.09 9.90
C SER A 185 -22.21 -10.75 10.51
N TYR A 186 -22.38 -9.71 9.71
CA TYR A 186 -22.86 -8.41 10.20
C TYR A 186 -24.39 -8.33 10.38
N THR A 187 -25.14 -9.26 9.83
CA THR A 187 -26.60 -9.33 10.02
C THR A 187 -27.03 -9.85 11.40
N HIS A 188 -26.10 -10.34 12.22
CA HIS A 188 -26.37 -10.86 13.56
C HIS A 188 -25.95 -9.96 14.73
N LEU A 189 -25.44 -8.78 14.45
CA LEU A 189 -25.20 -7.74 15.47
C LEU A 189 -26.32 -6.70 15.44
N THR A 190 -27.57 -7.14 15.44
CA THR A 190 -28.68 -6.30 15.92
C THR A 190 -28.56 -6.24 17.43
N LEU A 191 -28.32 -5.02 17.92
CA LEU A 191 -28.34 -4.69 19.34
C LEU A 191 -29.64 -5.22 19.99
N PRO A 192 -29.56 -5.83 21.18
CA PRO A 192 -30.76 -6.09 21.95
C PRO A 192 -31.40 -4.75 22.32
N THR A 193 -32.68 -4.63 22.05
CA THR A 193 -33.58 -3.56 22.51
C THR A 193 -33.59 -3.46 24.02
#